data_9d6edfe8d10d39eed8b0cb58b27f97a5
#
_entry.id   9d6edfe8d10d39eed8b0cb58b27f97a5
#
_cell.length_a   1.000
_cell.length_b   1.000
_cell.length_c   1.000
_cell.angle_alpha   90.00
_cell.angle_beta   90.00
_cell.angle_gamma   90.00
#
_symmetry.space_group_name_H-M   'P 1'
#
loop_
_entity.id
_entity.type
_entity.pdbx_description
1 polymer ?
#
loop_
_entity_poly.entity_id
_entity_poly.type
_entity_poly.pdbx_seq_one_letter_code
_entity_poly.pdbx_strand_id
1 'polypeptide(L)'
;MDKIAIIKESRVDDKRTPLAPRHINALLTRFPNLSITVQPSKHRCFLDQEYKDCGAIISEDLRISDLILGVKEIEPHLLIPSKSYMFFSHTTKIQPDNSAAAQGTPGMDKKELIKEIIKRKITLIDYENIRDDLSRRYLGFGRFAGIVGCYNSLNLYLETDGQSPMPRAYELNSYKKLKENINKRNFANARIVITGDGRVARGSLEFIESANIKQVTPEEFLENNNTSAVFCNLPTSKYVSNKKGDDFDLQHFINCPEKYISVLDKYLHTTTMLITSHYWDPKSPRLFNKNDIAKYAKLKVIGDITCDINGSIPTTLRSTTIKNPYFYLDPITFKEVEKNNDSLAIMAVDNLPSELPKDSSVEFGDGIVNEVLPFMIEKDDGRILNATITHNGQFLNKYQYLSDYINS
;
A
#
# COMPACT_ATOMS: atom_id res chain seq x y z
N MET A 1 19.60 11.72 -20.53
CA MET A 1 19.28 12.05 -19.11
C MET A 1 20.43 11.54 -18.26
N ASP A 2 21.22 12.46 -17.70
CA ASP A 2 22.49 12.10 -17.06
C ASP A 2 22.57 12.50 -15.58
N LYS A 3 21.57 13.22 -15.08
CA LYS A 3 21.56 13.74 -13.70
C LYS A 3 20.25 13.41 -13.01
N ILE A 4 20.31 12.50 -12.02
CA ILE A 4 19.17 12.09 -11.21
C ILE A 4 19.35 12.62 -9.79
N ALA A 5 18.27 13.04 -9.16
CA ALA A 5 18.26 13.38 -7.74
C ALA A 5 17.28 12.53 -6.95
N ILE A 6 17.58 12.31 -5.67
CA ILE A 6 16.68 11.76 -4.67
C ILE A 6 16.33 12.88 -3.70
N ILE A 7 15.07 13.28 -3.67
CA ILE A 7 14.56 14.29 -2.73
C ILE A 7 14.27 13.65 -1.35
N LYS A 8 14.39 14.42 -0.30
CA LYS A 8 13.92 14.00 1.03
C LYS A 8 12.41 14.02 1.08
N GLU A 9 11.81 13.01 1.73
CA GLU A 9 10.36 12.95 1.88
C GLU A 9 9.86 14.11 2.77
N SER A 10 8.72 14.70 2.38
CA SER A 10 8.05 15.76 3.16
C SER A 10 7.30 15.17 4.36
N ARG A 11 6.80 13.95 4.24
CA ARG A 11 6.06 13.26 5.29
C ARG A 11 7.01 12.73 6.37
N VAL A 12 6.90 13.24 7.60
CA VAL A 12 7.85 12.97 8.71
C VAL A 12 7.87 11.50 9.15
N ASP A 13 6.76 10.78 9.04
CA ASP A 13 6.65 9.37 9.38
C ASP A 13 7.05 8.43 8.23
N ASP A 14 7.38 8.97 7.04
CA ASP A 14 7.86 8.19 5.92
C ASP A 14 9.39 8.26 5.82
N LYS A 15 10.04 7.16 6.23
CA LYS A 15 11.49 7.03 6.20
C LYS A 15 12.00 6.31 4.95
N ARG A 16 11.09 5.94 4.03
CA ARG A 16 11.46 5.27 2.78
C ARG A 16 12.24 6.17 1.83
N THR A 17 12.80 5.56 0.82
CA THR A 17 13.52 6.23 -0.26
C THR A 17 13.31 5.46 -1.57
N PRO A 18 13.28 6.14 -2.73
CA PRO A 18 13.11 5.46 -4.00
C PRO A 18 14.31 4.55 -4.37
N LEU A 19 15.50 4.92 -3.95
CA LEU A 19 16.72 4.13 -4.19
C LEU A 19 17.50 4.00 -2.89
N ALA A 20 17.87 2.78 -2.51
CA ALA A 20 18.81 2.51 -1.43
C ALA A 20 20.26 2.69 -1.90
N PRO A 21 21.26 2.85 -1.00
CA PRO A 21 22.67 3.03 -1.36
C PRO A 21 23.20 1.99 -2.35
N ARG A 22 22.85 0.72 -2.20
CA ARG A 22 23.26 -0.36 -3.12
C ARG A 22 22.84 -0.11 -4.57
N HIS A 23 21.70 0.56 -4.79
CA HIS A 23 21.20 0.89 -6.13
C HIS A 23 22.02 1.99 -6.79
N ILE A 24 22.57 2.91 -5.99
CA ILE A 24 23.47 3.95 -6.49
C ILE A 24 24.70 3.32 -7.15
N ASN A 25 25.37 2.43 -6.43
CA ASN A 25 26.53 1.72 -6.97
C ASN A 25 26.20 0.92 -8.24
N ALA A 26 25.08 0.19 -8.26
CA ALA A 26 24.63 -0.57 -9.42
C ALA A 26 24.36 0.33 -10.65
N LEU A 27 23.70 1.48 -10.43
CA LEU A 27 23.39 2.43 -11.49
C LEU A 27 24.64 3.12 -12.04
N LEU A 28 25.54 3.57 -11.19
CA LEU A 28 26.79 4.22 -11.63
C LEU A 28 27.72 3.24 -12.35
N THR A 29 27.68 1.95 -11.98
CA THR A 29 28.41 0.90 -12.71
C THR A 29 27.79 0.65 -14.08
N ARG A 30 26.48 0.59 -14.19
CA ARG A 30 25.77 0.33 -15.45
C ARG A 30 25.78 1.53 -16.39
N PHE A 31 25.69 2.73 -15.85
CA PHE A 31 25.64 4.00 -16.58
C PHE A 31 26.75 4.95 -16.11
N PRO A 32 27.99 4.82 -16.61
CA PRO A 32 29.16 5.59 -16.12
C PRO A 32 29.04 7.10 -16.23
N ASN A 33 28.22 7.62 -17.14
CA ASN A 33 27.97 9.06 -17.33
C ASN A 33 26.89 9.61 -16.38
N LEU A 34 26.20 8.73 -15.65
CA LEU A 34 25.14 9.12 -14.72
C LEU A 34 25.73 9.78 -13.47
N SER A 35 25.13 10.88 -13.04
CA SER A 35 25.38 11.51 -11.74
C SER A 35 24.14 11.43 -10.87
N ILE A 36 24.31 11.01 -9.62
CA ILE A 36 23.19 10.86 -8.68
C ILE A 36 23.43 11.77 -7.48
N THR A 37 22.52 12.72 -7.29
CA THR A 37 22.51 13.64 -6.14
C THR A 37 21.47 13.18 -5.12
N VAL A 38 21.81 13.17 -3.85
CA VAL A 38 20.91 12.82 -2.76
C VAL A 38 20.77 14.01 -1.82
N GLN A 39 19.54 14.47 -1.63
CA GLN A 39 19.27 15.54 -0.68
C GLN A 39 19.47 15.04 0.74
N PRO A 40 20.23 15.73 1.61
CA PRO A 40 20.50 15.28 2.96
C PRO A 40 19.20 15.14 3.78
N SER A 41 19.11 14.06 4.60
CA SER A 41 17.93 13.81 5.42
C SER A 41 18.27 13.06 6.70
N LYS A 42 17.86 13.63 7.83
CA LYS A 42 17.96 12.98 9.14
C LYS A 42 16.88 11.92 9.38
N HIS A 43 15.84 11.89 8.54
CA HIS A 43 14.67 11.02 8.73
C HIS A 43 14.71 9.78 7.83
N ARG A 44 15.47 9.80 6.73
CA ARG A 44 15.61 8.67 5.82
C ARG A 44 16.20 7.45 6.54
N CYS A 45 15.73 6.25 6.16
CA CYS A 45 16.17 5.00 6.78
C CYS A 45 17.63 4.62 6.49
N PHE A 46 18.27 5.25 5.49
CA PHE A 46 19.70 5.12 5.19
C PHE A 46 20.40 6.45 5.47
N LEU A 47 21.61 6.39 6.01
CA LEU A 47 22.41 7.57 6.32
C LEU A 47 22.96 8.22 5.03
N ASP A 48 23.12 9.53 5.06
CA ASP A 48 23.72 10.26 3.92
C ASP A 48 25.14 9.76 3.59
N GLN A 49 25.89 9.31 4.61
CA GLN A 49 27.21 8.71 4.41
C GLN A 49 27.16 7.41 3.62
N GLU A 50 26.15 6.54 3.84
CA GLU A 50 25.98 5.29 3.08
C GLU A 50 25.80 5.57 1.58
N TYR A 51 25.11 6.66 1.22
CA TYR A 51 24.98 7.11 -0.18
C TYR A 51 26.27 7.65 -0.75
N LYS A 52 26.97 8.46 0.04
CA LYS A 52 28.28 9.03 -0.36
C LYS A 52 29.31 7.93 -0.62
N ASP A 53 29.35 6.92 0.22
CA ASP A 53 30.25 5.76 0.07
C ASP A 53 29.94 4.94 -1.20
N CYS A 54 28.71 5.01 -1.71
CA CYS A 54 28.28 4.39 -2.96
C CYS A 54 28.45 5.32 -4.20
N GLY A 55 29.05 6.49 -4.04
CA GLY A 55 29.36 7.42 -5.16
C GLY A 55 28.31 8.49 -5.41
N ALA A 56 27.29 8.65 -4.56
CA ALA A 56 26.34 9.75 -4.69
C ALA A 56 26.93 11.07 -4.19
N ILE A 57 26.44 12.17 -4.77
CA ILE A 57 26.72 13.54 -4.33
C ILE A 57 25.66 13.93 -3.27
N ILE A 58 26.09 14.37 -2.10
CA ILE A 58 25.16 14.88 -1.09
C ILE A 58 25.02 16.39 -1.24
N SER A 59 23.83 16.89 -1.55
CA SER A 59 23.56 18.31 -1.77
C SER A 59 22.11 18.69 -1.49
N GLU A 60 21.89 19.84 -0.84
CA GLU A 60 20.55 20.45 -0.73
C GLU A 60 20.05 21.02 -2.07
N ASP A 61 20.95 21.39 -2.98
CA ASP A 61 20.61 21.94 -4.29
C ASP A 61 20.38 20.83 -5.32
N LEU A 62 19.14 20.66 -5.76
CA LEU A 62 18.72 19.70 -6.77
C LEU A 62 18.47 20.34 -8.15
N ARG A 63 18.71 21.65 -8.31
CA ARG A 63 18.41 22.39 -9.56
C ARG A 63 19.18 21.89 -10.78
N ILE A 64 20.33 21.26 -10.58
CA ILE A 64 21.14 20.71 -11.67
C ILE A 64 20.60 19.39 -12.23
N SER A 65 19.65 18.75 -11.55
CA SER A 65 19.14 17.42 -11.92
C SER A 65 18.12 17.50 -13.05
N ASP A 66 18.10 16.47 -13.89
CA ASP A 66 17.13 16.30 -14.97
C ASP A 66 15.85 15.65 -14.43
N LEU A 67 16.01 14.66 -13.53
CA LEU A 67 14.95 13.90 -12.90
C LEU A 67 15.10 13.92 -11.38
N ILE A 68 14.01 14.17 -10.67
CA ILE A 68 13.96 14.15 -9.22
C ILE A 68 13.00 13.03 -8.78
N LEU A 69 13.53 12.07 -8.01
CA LEU A 69 12.81 10.92 -7.48
C LEU A 69 12.38 11.16 -6.04
N GLY A 70 11.12 10.95 -5.75
CA GLY A 70 10.54 10.86 -4.40
C GLY A 70 9.75 9.57 -4.23
N VAL A 71 9.24 9.29 -3.04
CA VAL A 71 8.27 8.21 -2.79
C VAL A 71 6.86 8.77 -2.78
N LYS A 72 6.58 9.70 -1.87
CA LYS A 72 5.26 10.33 -1.67
C LYS A 72 5.18 11.70 -2.33
N GLU A 73 4.00 12.31 -2.24
CA GLU A 73 3.77 13.65 -2.75
C GLU A 73 4.76 14.66 -2.17
N ILE A 74 5.23 15.55 -3.03
CA ILE A 74 6.12 16.65 -2.66
C ILE A 74 5.28 17.89 -2.41
N GLU A 75 5.54 18.61 -1.32
CA GLU A 75 4.85 19.85 -1.03
C GLU A 75 5.00 20.86 -2.19
N PRO A 76 3.91 21.49 -2.63
CA PRO A 76 3.89 22.33 -3.83
C PRO A 76 4.97 23.41 -3.83
N HIS A 77 5.28 24.00 -2.68
CA HIS A 77 6.29 25.06 -2.57
C HIS A 77 7.73 24.58 -2.77
N LEU A 78 8.00 23.27 -2.56
CA LEU A 78 9.32 22.66 -2.73
C LEU A 78 9.62 22.26 -4.18
N LEU A 79 8.62 22.30 -5.07
CA LEU A 79 8.79 21.93 -6.46
C LEU A 79 9.70 22.92 -7.21
N ILE A 80 10.74 22.41 -7.85
CA ILE A 80 11.68 23.19 -8.67
C ILE A 80 11.11 23.33 -10.08
N PRO A 81 10.95 24.56 -10.61
CA PRO A 81 10.39 24.78 -11.95
C PRO A 81 11.15 24.08 -13.08
N SER A 82 10.42 23.64 -14.10
CA SER A 82 10.95 23.07 -15.35
C SER A 82 11.77 21.78 -15.14
N LYS A 83 11.48 21.01 -14.09
CA LYS A 83 12.11 19.72 -13.80
C LYS A 83 11.16 18.55 -14.07
N SER A 84 11.74 17.37 -14.29
CA SER A 84 11.00 16.12 -14.28
C SER A 84 10.97 15.55 -12.86
N TYR A 85 9.79 15.10 -12.43
CA TYR A 85 9.59 14.46 -11.14
C TYR A 85 8.95 13.10 -11.32
N MET A 86 9.32 12.16 -10.44
CA MET A 86 8.71 10.84 -10.38
C MET A 86 8.43 10.47 -8.92
N PHE A 87 7.15 10.33 -8.58
CA PHE A 87 6.65 9.94 -7.25
C PHE A 87 5.21 9.42 -7.33
N PHE A 88 4.67 8.86 -6.24
CA PHE A 88 3.25 8.52 -6.12
C PHE A 88 2.45 9.80 -5.89
N SER A 89 1.89 10.36 -6.95
CA SER A 89 1.17 11.64 -6.89
C SER A 89 -0.27 11.51 -6.42
N HIS A 90 -0.88 10.33 -6.59
CA HIS A 90 -2.29 10.04 -6.34
C HIS A 90 -3.26 11.01 -7.04
N THR A 91 -2.79 11.78 -8.01
CA THR A 91 -3.56 12.82 -8.70
C THR A 91 -4.53 12.27 -9.73
N THR A 92 -4.32 11.04 -10.20
CA THR A 92 -5.19 10.39 -11.19
C THR A 92 -6.41 9.70 -10.59
N LYS A 93 -6.52 9.62 -9.25
CA LYS A 93 -7.64 9.02 -8.52
C LYS A 93 -8.70 10.03 -8.07
N ILE A 94 -8.61 11.25 -8.55
CA ILE A 94 -9.53 12.30 -8.21
C ILE A 94 -10.87 12.03 -8.89
N GLN A 95 -11.94 11.92 -8.09
CA GLN A 95 -13.32 11.86 -8.57
C GLN A 95 -13.99 13.22 -8.43
N PRO A 96 -14.96 13.56 -9.31
CA PRO A 96 -15.62 14.87 -9.30
C PRO A 96 -16.35 15.22 -8.00
N ASP A 97 -16.70 14.23 -7.18
CA ASP A 97 -17.43 14.38 -5.92
C ASP A 97 -16.55 14.55 -4.67
N ASN A 98 -15.25 14.81 -4.85
CA ASN A 98 -14.27 14.87 -3.75
C ASN A 98 -14.18 13.58 -2.88
N SER A 99 -14.83 12.50 -3.26
CA SER A 99 -14.74 11.20 -2.57
C SER A 99 -13.42 10.47 -2.89
N ALA A 100 -12.34 11.21 -3.05
CA ALA A 100 -11.02 10.61 -3.27
C ALA A 100 -10.71 9.68 -2.10
N ALA A 101 -10.50 8.40 -2.42
CA ALA A 101 -9.93 7.44 -1.48
C ALA A 101 -8.82 8.12 -0.68
N ALA A 102 -8.79 7.88 0.64
CA ALA A 102 -7.86 8.49 1.59
C ALA A 102 -6.38 8.11 1.36
N GLN A 103 -6.01 7.85 0.12
CA GLN A 103 -4.65 7.50 -0.31
C GLN A 103 -3.87 8.77 -0.59
N GLY A 104 -2.70 8.87 0.00
CA GLY A 104 -1.79 10.00 -0.15
C GLY A 104 -1.33 10.57 1.19
N THR A 105 -0.61 11.67 1.13
CA THR A 105 -0.16 12.38 2.34
C THR A 105 -1.34 13.08 2.98
N PRO A 106 -1.66 12.82 4.28
CA PRO A 106 -2.73 13.50 4.98
C PRO A 106 -2.58 15.02 4.92
N GLY A 107 -3.66 15.73 4.58
CA GLY A 107 -3.65 17.19 4.48
C GLY A 107 -3.06 17.75 3.19
N MET A 108 -2.56 16.93 2.27
CA MET A 108 -2.08 17.38 0.96
C MET A 108 -3.27 17.66 0.02
N ASP A 109 -3.40 18.90 -0.43
CA ASP A 109 -4.36 19.27 -1.47
C ASP A 109 -3.81 18.85 -2.85
N LYS A 110 -4.38 17.78 -3.42
CA LYS A 110 -3.99 17.26 -4.73
C LYS A 110 -4.30 18.22 -5.87
N LYS A 111 -5.34 19.05 -5.72
CA LYS A 111 -5.71 20.07 -6.70
C LYS A 111 -4.66 21.18 -6.71
N GLU A 112 -4.21 21.63 -5.54
CA GLU A 112 -3.12 22.59 -5.41
C GLU A 112 -1.81 22.03 -5.99
N LEU A 113 -1.48 20.78 -5.67
CA LEU A 113 -0.30 20.11 -6.21
C LEU A 113 -0.28 20.12 -7.75
N ILE A 114 -1.38 19.73 -8.39
CA ILE A 114 -1.48 19.73 -9.86
C ILE A 114 -1.39 21.17 -10.42
N LYS A 115 -2.05 22.15 -9.80
CA LYS A 115 -1.96 23.54 -10.22
C LYS A 115 -0.52 24.06 -10.20
N GLU A 116 0.23 23.77 -9.15
CA GLU A 116 1.64 24.18 -9.06
C GLU A 116 2.53 23.39 -10.04
N ILE A 117 2.27 22.12 -10.31
CA ILE A 117 2.96 21.33 -11.35
C ILE A 117 2.80 21.98 -12.72
N ILE A 118 1.59 22.39 -13.09
CA ILE A 118 1.32 23.08 -14.37
C ILE A 118 1.99 24.45 -14.40
N LYS A 119 1.77 25.27 -13.39
CA LYS A 119 2.31 26.63 -13.28
C LYS A 119 3.84 26.66 -13.37
N ARG A 120 4.51 25.67 -12.74
CA ARG A 120 5.96 25.56 -12.73
C ARG A 120 6.53 24.79 -13.92
N LYS A 121 5.71 24.43 -14.90
CA LYS A 121 6.11 23.71 -16.12
C LYS A 121 6.85 22.39 -15.81
N ILE A 122 6.33 21.62 -14.85
CA ILE A 122 6.91 20.36 -14.41
C ILE A 122 6.45 19.22 -15.33
N THR A 123 7.36 18.29 -15.60
CA THR A 123 7.02 16.97 -16.15
C THR A 123 6.81 16.02 -14.98
N LEU A 124 5.56 15.55 -14.79
CA LEU A 124 5.20 14.62 -13.72
C LEU A 124 5.03 13.21 -14.27
N ILE A 125 5.78 12.27 -13.73
CA ILE A 125 5.67 10.83 -14.00
C ILE A 125 5.18 10.17 -12.70
N ASP A 126 4.10 9.38 -12.77
CA ASP A 126 3.56 8.71 -11.58
C ASP A 126 3.88 7.22 -11.59
N TYR A 127 4.52 6.72 -10.53
CA TYR A 127 4.82 5.30 -10.36
C TYR A 127 3.60 4.38 -10.49
N GLU A 128 2.40 4.85 -10.09
CA GLU A 128 1.17 4.05 -10.20
C GLU A 128 0.77 3.74 -11.64
N ASN A 129 1.20 4.57 -12.57
CA ASN A 129 0.85 4.48 -13.97
C ASN A 129 1.91 3.76 -14.82
N ILE A 130 3.05 3.36 -14.24
CA ILE A 130 4.04 2.51 -14.90
C ILE A 130 3.51 1.07 -14.84
N ARG A 131 2.96 0.60 -15.99
CA ARG A 131 2.22 -0.66 -16.09
C ARG A 131 2.67 -1.47 -17.29
N ASP A 132 2.52 -2.79 -17.18
CA ASP A 132 2.69 -3.71 -18.31
C ASP A 132 1.44 -3.73 -19.22
N ASP A 133 1.52 -4.49 -20.29
CA ASP A 133 0.42 -4.65 -21.29
C ASP A 133 -0.86 -5.25 -20.69
N LEU A 134 -0.75 -5.94 -19.55
CA LEU A 134 -1.89 -6.47 -18.80
C LEU A 134 -2.38 -5.48 -17.71
N SER A 135 -1.98 -4.21 -17.80
CA SER A 135 -2.31 -3.15 -16.83
C SER A 135 -1.83 -3.42 -15.40
N ARG A 136 -0.93 -4.36 -15.18
CA ARG A 136 -0.34 -4.61 -13.86
C ARG A 136 0.79 -3.61 -13.59
N ARG A 137 0.82 -3.06 -12.39
CA ARG A 137 1.89 -2.11 -12.00
C ARG A 137 3.24 -2.82 -11.91
N TYR A 138 4.28 -2.22 -12.45
CA TYR A 138 5.66 -2.67 -12.22
C TYR A 138 6.08 -2.38 -10.78
N LEU A 139 5.75 -1.20 -10.27
CA LEU A 139 6.21 -0.70 -8.97
C LEU A 139 5.10 -0.64 -7.93
N GLY A 140 5.48 -0.74 -6.67
CA GLY A 140 4.60 -0.53 -5.53
C GLY A 140 5.11 -1.20 -4.27
N PHE A 141 4.62 -0.76 -3.15
CA PHE A 141 4.95 -1.28 -1.82
C PHE A 141 3.96 -2.35 -1.32
N GLY A 142 3.12 -2.91 -2.22
CA GLY A 142 2.01 -3.79 -1.83
C GLY A 142 2.45 -5.04 -1.08
N ARG A 143 3.58 -5.67 -1.46
CA ARG A 143 4.10 -6.84 -0.74
C ARG A 143 4.41 -6.50 0.72
N PHE A 144 5.10 -5.37 0.98
CA PHE A 144 5.39 -4.94 2.35
C PHE A 144 4.17 -4.42 3.09
N ALA A 145 3.15 -3.87 2.40
CA ALA A 145 1.86 -3.60 3.01
C ALA A 145 1.22 -4.89 3.55
N GLY A 146 1.25 -5.97 2.76
CA GLY A 146 0.77 -7.29 3.17
C GLY A 146 1.55 -7.88 4.35
N ILE A 147 2.89 -7.87 4.28
CA ILE A 147 3.77 -8.39 5.33
C ILE A 147 3.51 -7.68 6.66
N VAL A 148 3.61 -6.34 6.67
CA VAL A 148 3.46 -5.55 7.90
C VAL A 148 2.02 -5.54 8.39
N GLY A 149 1.05 -5.47 7.47
CA GLY A 149 -0.37 -5.54 7.82
C GLY A 149 -0.75 -6.87 8.46
N CYS A 150 -0.26 -7.98 7.92
CA CYS A 150 -0.44 -9.31 8.52
C CYS A 150 0.23 -9.38 9.91
N TYR A 151 1.48 -8.91 10.05
CA TYR A 151 2.18 -8.85 11.33
C TYR A 151 1.38 -8.06 12.38
N ASN A 152 0.93 -6.85 12.03
CA ASN A 152 0.19 -5.99 12.93
C ASN A 152 -1.17 -6.61 13.31
N SER A 153 -1.85 -7.28 12.38
CA SER A 153 -3.11 -7.98 12.63
C SER A 153 -2.92 -9.16 13.59
N LEU A 154 -1.87 -9.95 13.38
CA LEU A 154 -1.51 -11.06 14.28
C LEU A 154 -1.11 -10.54 15.67
N ASN A 155 -0.39 -9.42 15.73
CA ASN A 155 -0.03 -8.78 17.00
C ASN A 155 -1.26 -8.27 17.76
N LEU A 156 -2.20 -7.65 17.06
CA LEU A 156 -3.48 -7.22 17.63
C LEU A 156 -4.31 -8.43 18.13
N TYR A 157 -4.28 -9.55 17.39
CA TYR A 157 -4.96 -10.77 17.80
C TYR A 157 -4.40 -11.32 19.13
N LEU A 158 -3.08 -11.39 19.28
CA LEU A 158 -2.45 -11.79 20.55
C LEU A 158 -2.91 -10.89 21.71
N GLU A 159 -2.95 -9.60 21.49
CA GLU A 159 -3.40 -8.63 22.50
C GLU A 159 -4.89 -8.82 22.87
N THR A 160 -5.77 -9.09 21.89
CA THR A 160 -7.18 -9.35 22.14
C THR A 160 -7.42 -10.70 22.80
N ASP A 161 -6.52 -11.66 22.60
CA ASP A 161 -6.55 -12.99 23.22
C ASP A 161 -5.87 -13.02 24.61
N GLY A 162 -5.51 -11.86 25.18
CA GLY A 162 -4.91 -11.72 26.51
C GLY A 162 -3.43 -12.11 26.56
N GLN A 163 -2.77 -12.30 25.43
CA GLN A 163 -1.34 -12.58 25.36
C GLN A 163 -0.54 -11.28 25.29
N SER A 164 0.72 -11.33 25.71
CA SER A 164 1.64 -10.19 25.57
C SER A 164 1.86 -9.86 24.10
N PRO A 165 1.72 -8.59 23.66
CA PRO A 165 1.97 -8.21 22.29
C PRO A 165 3.45 -8.41 21.92
N MET A 166 3.70 -8.52 20.63
CA MET A 166 5.06 -8.50 20.07
C MET A 166 5.56 -7.05 19.96
N PRO A 167 6.89 -6.83 19.88
CA PRO A 167 7.43 -5.54 19.49
C PRO A 167 6.81 -5.06 18.17
N ARG A 168 6.64 -3.75 18.00
CA ARG A 168 6.12 -3.17 16.76
C ARG A 168 7.09 -3.43 15.59
N ALA A 169 6.57 -3.50 14.37
CA ALA A 169 7.37 -3.78 13.20
C ALA A 169 8.52 -2.76 13.03
N TYR A 170 8.25 -1.48 13.27
CA TYR A 170 9.27 -0.42 13.19
C TYR A 170 10.37 -0.51 14.27
N GLU A 171 10.09 -1.13 15.42
CA GLU A 171 11.09 -1.37 16.50
C GLU A 171 12.03 -2.50 16.11
N LEU A 172 11.52 -3.54 15.47
CA LEU A 172 12.31 -4.66 14.96
C LEU A 172 13.14 -4.26 13.74
N ASN A 173 12.63 -3.33 12.95
CA ASN A 173 13.29 -2.68 11.81
C ASN A 173 13.93 -3.66 10.80
N SER A 174 13.39 -4.88 10.66
CA SER A 174 13.87 -5.90 9.73
C SER A 174 12.81 -6.99 9.53
N TYR A 175 12.54 -7.35 8.27
CA TYR A 175 11.65 -8.45 7.91
C TYR A 175 12.08 -9.78 8.55
N LYS A 176 13.41 -10.06 8.57
CA LYS A 176 13.96 -11.24 9.23
C LYS A 176 13.56 -11.31 10.71
N LYS A 177 13.68 -10.18 11.43
CA LYS A 177 13.31 -10.11 12.86
C LYS A 177 11.81 -10.26 13.08
N LEU A 178 10.96 -9.78 12.15
CA LEU A 178 9.52 -10.04 12.22
C LEU A 178 9.23 -11.54 12.21
N LYS A 179 9.85 -12.29 11.27
CA LYS A 179 9.69 -13.75 11.18
C LYS A 179 10.18 -14.47 12.43
N GLU A 180 11.33 -14.08 12.98
CA GLU A 180 11.86 -14.65 14.20
C GLU A 180 10.98 -14.43 15.42
N ASN A 181 10.26 -13.29 15.47
CA ASN A 181 9.33 -13.00 16.57
C ASN A 181 8.02 -13.75 16.44
N ILE A 182 7.41 -13.79 15.25
CA ILE A 182 6.12 -14.46 15.03
C ILE A 182 6.22 -15.97 15.21
N ASN A 183 7.33 -16.59 14.80
CA ASN A 183 7.56 -18.03 14.91
C ASN A 183 7.55 -18.55 16.36
N LYS A 184 7.76 -17.68 17.35
CA LYS A 184 7.73 -18.00 18.78
C LYS A 184 6.36 -17.90 19.41
N ARG A 185 5.32 -17.53 18.63
CA ARG A 185 3.98 -17.24 19.16
C ARG A 185 3.01 -18.39 18.91
N ASN A 186 2.04 -18.49 19.79
CA ASN A 186 0.98 -19.47 19.70
C ASN A 186 -0.34 -18.75 19.35
N PHE A 187 -0.97 -19.19 18.28
CA PHE A 187 -2.25 -18.70 17.79
C PHE A 187 -3.35 -19.75 17.98
N ALA A 188 -3.33 -20.47 19.10
CA ALA A 188 -4.33 -21.50 19.39
C ALA A 188 -5.75 -20.99 19.10
N ASN A 189 -6.55 -21.81 18.44
CA ASN A 189 -7.93 -21.51 18.05
C ASN A 189 -8.12 -20.36 17.04
N ALA A 190 -7.05 -19.78 16.49
CA ALA A 190 -7.19 -18.76 15.47
C ALA A 190 -7.74 -19.36 14.18
N ARG A 191 -8.78 -18.75 13.65
CA ARG A 191 -9.36 -19.04 12.33
C ARG A 191 -9.31 -17.79 11.50
N ILE A 192 -8.36 -17.75 10.56
CA ILE A 192 -7.97 -16.55 9.86
C ILE A 192 -8.42 -16.62 8.40
N VAL A 193 -9.11 -15.58 7.94
CA VAL A 193 -9.41 -15.38 6.53
C VAL A 193 -8.53 -14.26 5.99
N ILE A 194 -7.85 -14.50 4.86
CA ILE A 194 -7.09 -13.50 4.10
C ILE A 194 -7.76 -13.35 2.74
N THR A 195 -8.23 -12.13 2.41
CA THR A 195 -8.88 -11.87 1.13
C THR A 195 -7.91 -11.35 0.07
N GLY A 196 -8.15 -11.72 -1.18
CA GLY A 196 -7.40 -11.25 -2.34
C GLY A 196 -6.34 -12.22 -2.84
N ASP A 197 -5.79 -11.90 -4.01
CA ASP A 197 -4.78 -12.68 -4.74
C ASP A 197 -3.69 -11.80 -5.38
N GLY A 198 -3.78 -10.49 -5.14
CA GLY A 198 -2.85 -9.49 -5.63
C GLY A 198 -1.53 -9.44 -4.84
N ARG A 199 -0.75 -8.41 -5.08
CA ARG A 199 0.57 -8.20 -4.48
C ARG A 199 0.52 -8.08 -2.95
N VAL A 200 -0.52 -7.42 -2.42
CA VAL A 200 -0.74 -7.27 -0.97
C VAL A 200 -1.05 -8.62 -0.33
N ALA A 201 -1.99 -9.37 -0.92
CA ALA A 201 -2.35 -10.71 -0.42
C ALA A 201 -1.14 -11.66 -0.41
N ARG A 202 -0.33 -11.64 -1.48
CA ARG A 202 0.92 -12.45 -1.53
C ARG A 202 1.87 -12.10 -0.39
N GLY A 203 2.02 -10.81 -0.05
CA GLY A 203 2.82 -10.39 1.10
C GLY A 203 2.25 -10.89 2.43
N SER A 204 0.93 -10.85 2.61
CA SER A 204 0.26 -11.39 3.80
C SER A 204 0.43 -12.91 3.91
N LEU A 205 0.29 -13.63 2.79
CA LEU A 205 0.46 -15.08 2.72
C LEU A 205 1.90 -15.50 3.01
N GLU A 206 2.87 -14.85 2.36
CA GLU A 206 4.30 -15.07 2.62
C GLU A 206 4.67 -14.89 4.10
N PHE A 207 4.05 -13.92 4.75
CA PHE A 207 4.36 -13.65 6.15
C PHE A 207 3.68 -14.65 7.10
N ILE A 208 2.40 -14.99 6.89
CA ILE A 208 1.64 -15.85 7.80
C ILE A 208 2.21 -17.28 7.83
N GLU A 209 2.85 -17.75 6.77
CA GLU A 209 3.58 -19.02 6.74
C GLU A 209 4.63 -19.12 7.86
N SER A 210 5.20 -17.98 8.29
CA SER A 210 6.16 -17.92 9.38
C SER A 210 5.52 -18.02 10.78
N ALA A 211 4.21 -17.99 10.88
CA ALA A 211 3.47 -18.06 12.16
C ALA A 211 3.13 -19.48 12.61
N ASN A 212 3.57 -20.51 11.88
CA ASN A 212 3.26 -21.93 12.14
C ASN A 212 1.73 -22.20 12.18
N ILE A 213 0.95 -21.47 11.39
CA ILE A 213 -0.50 -21.65 11.25
C ILE A 213 -0.74 -22.45 9.96
N LYS A 214 -1.52 -23.55 10.06
CA LYS A 214 -1.80 -24.41 8.91
C LYS A 214 -2.67 -23.71 7.89
N GLN A 215 -2.28 -23.70 6.61
CA GLN A 215 -3.17 -23.32 5.52
C GLN A 215 -4.18 -24.44 5.23
N VAL A 216 -5.42 -24.05 5.00
CA VAL A 216 -6.50 -24.93 4.57
C VAL A 216 -7.21 -24.36 3.35
N THR A 217 -7.90 -25.20 2.58
CA THR A 217 -8.75 -24.73 1.47
C THR A 217 -9.97 -23.97 1.98
N PRO A 218 -10.64 -23.17 1.14
CA PRO A 218 -11.89 -22.51 1.50
C PRO A 218 -12.99 -23.52 1.94
N GLU A 219 -13.03 -24.66 1.32
CA GLU A 219 -13.96 -25.75 1.61
C GLU A 219 -13.69 -26.37 3.00
N GLU A 220 -12.43 -26.77 3.26
CA GLU A 220 -12.00 -27.28 4.57
C GLU A 220 -12.20 -26.24 5.70
N PHE A 221 -12.06 -24.95 5.39
CA PHE A 221 -12.31 -23.88 6.34
C PHE A 221 -13.80 -23.84 6.74
N LEU A 222 -14.72 -24.03 5.81
CA LEU A 222 -16.16 -24.06 6.06
C LEU A 222 -16.61 -25.31 6.85
N GLU A 223 -16.00 -26.46 6.66
CA GLU A 223 -16.29 -27.70 7.39
C GLU A 223 -16.02 -27.56 8.90
N ASN A 224 -15.16 -26.61 9.30
CA ASN A 224 -14.87 -26.27 10.70
C ASN A 224 -14.39 -27.44 11.59
N ASN A 225 -13.74 -28.44 10.99
CA ASN A 225 -13.27 -29.65 11.69
C ASN A 225 -11.89 -29.51 12.33
N ASN A 226 -11.25 -28.33 12.20
CA ASN A 226 -9.90 -28.10 12.68
C ASN A 226 -9.89 -27.75 14.18
N THR A 227 -9.06 -28.47 14.95
CA THR A 227 -8.81 -28.25 16.38
C THR A 227 -7.62 -27.36 16.67
N SER A 228 -6.86 -26.99 15.64
CA SER A 228 -5.69 -26.11 15.71
C SER A 228 -5.92 -24.82 14.92
N ALA A 229 -5.02 -23.85 15.08
CA ALA A 229 -5.02 -22.64 14.29
C ALA A 229 -4.94 -22.93 12.78
N VAL A 230 -5.79 -22.27 12.01
CA VAL A 230 -5.80 -22.38 10.53
C VAL A 230 -5.98 -21.03 9.87
N PHE A 231 -5.42 -20.89 8.67
CA PHE A 231 -5.77 -19.78 7.80
C PHE A 231 -6.24 -20.26 6.42
N CYS A 232 -7.09 -19.45 5.81
CA CYS A 232 -7.60 -19.68 4.47
C CYS A 232 -7.40 -18.41 3.63
N ASN A 233 -6.87 -18.58 2.42
CA ASN A 233 -6.84 -17.51 1.43
C ASN A 233 -8.09 -17.58 0.54
N LEU A 234 -8.77 -16.45 0.42
CA LEU A 234 -9.92 -16.29 -0.47
C LEU A 234 -9.55 -15.36 -1.64
N PRO A 235 -9.28 -15.91 -2.84
CA PRO A 235 -9.23 -15.10 -4.06
C PRO A 235 -10.60 -14.48 -4.34
N THR A 236 -10.66 -13.44 -5.17
CA THR A 236 -11.87 -12.67 -5.42
C THR A 236 -13.08 -13.54 -5.80
N SER A 237 -12.87 -14.60 -6.59
CA SER A 237 -13.91 -15.57 -6.98
C SER A 237 -14.55 -16.35 -5.84
N LYS A 238 -13.94 -16.37 -4.64
CA LYS A 238 -14.46 -17.11 -3.48
C LYS A 238 -15.32 -16.26 -2.52
N TYR A 239 -15.18 -14.92 -2.58
CA TYR A 239 -15.95 -14.01 -1.74
C TYR A 239 -16.86 -13.05 -2.51
N VAL A 240 -16.81 -13.08 -3.86
CA VAL A 240 -17.69 -12.30 -4.76
C VAL A 240 -18.38 -13.25 -5.73
N SER A 241 -19.67 -13.04 -5.98
CA SER A 241 -20.49 -13.86 -6.88
C SER A 241 -21.33 -12.97 -7.80
N ASN A 242 -21.56 -13.42 -9.04
CA ASN A 242 -22.47 -12.77 -9.97
C ASN A 242 -23.92 -12.85 -9.47
N LYS A 243 -24.66 -11.75 -9.50
CA LYS A 243 -26.08 -11.69 -9.08
C LYS A 243 -27.01 -12.61 -9.86
N LYS A 244 -26.64 -12.94 -11.11
CA LYS A 244 -27.42 -13.85 -11.97
C LYS A 244 -27.08 -15.32 -11.76
N GLY A 245 -26.07 -15.65 -10.94
CA GLY A 245 -25.60 -17.01 -10.71
C GLY A 245 -24.62 -17.54 -11.77
N ASP A 246 -24.19 -16.69 -12.71
CA ASP A 246 -23.16 -17.05 -13.69
C ASP A 246 -21.82 -17.30 -12.98
N ASP A 247 -20.93 -18.06 -13.59
CA ASP A 247 -19.57 -18.27 -13.11
C ASP A 247 -18.83 -16.93 -12.97
N PHE A 248 -17.90 -16.87 -12.01
CA PHE A 248 -17.10 -15.67 -11.80
C PHE A 248 -16.13 -15.43 -12.96
N ASP A 249 -16.24 -14.27 -13.58
CA ASP A 249 -15.27 -13.75 -14.55
C ASP A 249 -14.64 -12.48 -14.03
N LEU A 250 -13.31 -12.47 -13.89
CA LEU A 250 -12.56 -11.34 -13.31
C LEU A 250 -12.67 -10.08 -14.18
N GLN A 251 -12.60 -10.23 -15.52
CA GLN A 251 -12.67 -9.08 -16.42
C GLN A 251 -14.07 -8.46 -16.42
N HIS A 252 -15.10 -9.30 -16.36
CA HIS A 252 -16.49 -8.84 -16.24
C HIS A 252 -16.72 -8.17 -14.86
N PHE A 253 -16.14 -8.72 -13.78
CA PHE A 253 -16.21 -8.07 -12.45
C PHE A 253 -15.54 -6.70 -12.44
N ILE A 254 -14.36 -6.56 -13.04
CA ILE A 254 -13.65 -5.27 -13.13
C ILE A 254 -14.48 -4.24 -13.92
N ASN A 255 -15.12 -4.65 -14.99
CA ASN A 255 -15.87 -3.75 -15.88
C ASN A 255 -17.29 -3.43 -15.37
N CYS A 256 -17.91 -4.35 -14.65
CA CYS A 256 -19.31 -4.26 -14.19
C CYS A 256 -19.45 -4.72 -12.73
N PRO A 257 -18.73 -4.11 -11.76
CA PRO A 257 -18.69 -4.59 -10.39
C PRO A 257 -20.05 -4.52 -9.68
N GLU A 258 -20.93 -3.63 -10.11
CA GLU A 258 -22.29 -3.49 -9.58
C GLU A 258 -23.21 -4.71 -9.88
N LYS A 259 -22.80 -5.59 -10.80
CA LYS A 259 -23.52 -6.85 -11.09
C LYS A 259 -23.17 -8.00 -10.15
N TYR A 260 -22.32 -7.74 -9.17
CA TYR A 260 -21.84 -8.74 -8.21
C TYR A 260 -22.30 -8.44 -6.79
N ILE A 261 -22.28 -9.47 -5.95
CA ILE A 261 -22.54 -9.41 -4.52
C ILE A 261 -21.40 -10.05 -3.74
N SER A 262 -21.24 -9.64 -2.48
CA SER A 262 -20.35 -10.36 -1.56
C SER A 262 -21.02 -11.67 -1.08
N VAL A 263 -20.21 -12.72 -1.02
CA VAL A 263 -20.56 -14.02 -0.41
C VAL A 263 -19.56 -14.38 0.70
N LEU A 264 -18.90 -13.36 1.29
CA LEU A 264 -17.93 -13.53 2.38
C LEU A 264 -18.62 -13.98 3.68
N ASP A 265 -19.87 -13.61 3.88
CA ASP A 265 -20.67 -13.89 5.10
C ASP A 265 -20.51 -15.33 5.60
N LYS A 266 -20.60 -16.32 4.71
CA LYS A 266 -20.49 -17.76 5.06
C LYS A 266 -19.18 -18.13 5.76
N TYR A 267 -18.09 -17.39 5.52
CA TYR A 267 -16.80 -17.62 6.18
C TYR A 267 -16.73 -16.92 7.54
N LEU A 268 -17.35 -15.73 7.68
CA LEU A 268 -17.22 -14.88 8.85
C LEU A 268 -17.79 -15.47 10.14
N HIS A 269 -18.79 -16.34 10.05
CA HIS A 269 -19.40 -17.00 11.21
C HIS A 269 -18.43 -17.86 12.04
N THR A 270 -17.36 -18.35 11.42
CA THR A 270 -16.31 -19.15 12.09
C THR A 270 -14.98 -18.45 12.20
N THR A 271 -14.85 -17.29 11.57
CA THR A 271 -13.61 -16.50 11.52
C THR A 271 -13.38 -15.77 12.84
N THR A 272 -12.16 -15.84 13.36
CA THR A 272 -11.73 -15.07 14.54
C THR A 272 -10.95 -13.81 14.13
N MET A 273 -10.29 -13.86 12.96
CA MET A 273 -9.54 -12.72 12.40
C MET A 273 -9.72 -12.66 10.88
N LEU A 274 -10.12 -11.49 10.39
CA LEU A 274 -10.18 -11.16 8.97
C LEU A 274 -9.02 -10.24 8.61
N ILE A 275 -8.21 -10.61 7.61
CA ILE A 275 -7.16 -9.78 7.03
C ILE A 275 -7.56 -9.41 5.61
N THR A 276 -7.78 -8.13 5.33
CA THR A 276 -8.21 -7.69 4.01
C THR A 276 -7.02 -7.20 3.19
N SER A 277 -6.72 -7.94 2.14
CA SER A 277 -5.56 -7.71 1.27
C SER A 277 -5.95 -7.58 -0.21
N HIS A 278 -7.22 -7.32 -0.49
CA HIS A 278 -7.77 -7.18 -1.83
C HIS A 278 -7.74 -5.74 -2.33
N TYR A 279 -7.92 -5.54 -3.63
CA TYR A 279 -8.24 -4.24 -4.21
C TYR A 279 -9.77 -4.07 -4.21
N TRP A 280 -10.23 -2.87 -3.92
CA TRP A 280 -11.65 -2.53 -3.96
C TRP A 280 -11.88 -1.27 -4.81
N ASP A 281 -12.91 -1.31 -5.66
CA ASP A 281 -13.44 -0.18 -6.39
C ASP A 281 -14.73 0.29 -5.71
N PRO A 282 -15.02 1.60 -5.58
CA PRO A 282 -16.25 2.10 -4.94
C PRO A 282 -17.56 1.56 -5.52
N LYS A 283 -17.55 1.10 -6.78
CA LYS A 283 -18.71 0.46 -7.42
C LYS A 283 -18.85 -1.02 -7.06
N SER A 284 -17.80 -1.63 -6.48
CA SER A 284 -17.81 -3.02 -6.05
C SER A 284 -18.64 -3.21 -4.77
N PRO A 285 -19.21 -4.41 -4.54
CA PRO A 285 -19.93 -4.68 -3.30
C PRO A 285 -19.02 -4.53 -2.09
N ARG A 286 -19.54 -4.02 -0.99
CA ARG A 286 -18.91 -4.15 0.32
C ARG A 286 -18.88 -5.60 0.74
N LEU A 287 -17.87 -6.02 1.52
CA LEU A 287 -17.68 -7.42 1.84
C LEU A 287 -18.72 -7.96 2.82
N PHE A 288 -19.29 -7.11 3.66
CA PHE A 288 -20.43 -7.40 4.53
C PHE A 288 -21.22 -6.13 4.83
N ASN A 289 -22.43 -6.25 5.38
CA ASN A 289 -23.23 -5.11 5.78
C ASN A 289 -22.88 -4.67 7.20
N LYS A 290 -22.94 -3.38 7.46
CA LYS A 290 -22.74 -2.79 8.79
C LYS A 290 -23.57 -3.49 9.88
N ASN A 291 -24.83 -3.76 9.59
CA ASN A 291 -25.77 -4.36 10.53
C ASN A 291 -25.52 -5.85 10.78
N ASP A 292 -24.68 -6.49 9.98
CA ASP A 292 -24.40 -7.93 10.12
C ASP A 292 -23.22 -8.21 11.06
N ILE A 293 -22.42 -7.20 11.39
CA ILE A 293 -21.19 -7.39 12.16
C ILE A 293 -21.44 -8.06 13.52
N ALA A 294 -22.53 -7.75 14.20
CA ALA A 294 -22.90 -8.35 15.47
C ALA A 294 -23.24 -9.85 15.36
N LYS A 295 -23.53 -10.37 14.16
CA LYS A 295 -23.79 -11.79 13.91
C LYS A 295 -22.51 -12.64 13.96
N TYR A 296 -21.34 -12.02 13.76
CA TYR A 296 -20.05 -12.71 13.70
C TYR A 296 -19.41 -12.78 15.09
N ALA A 297 -20.08 -13.46 16.03
CA ALA A 297 -19.71 -13.51 17.44
C ALA A 297 -18.28 -14.00 17.73
N LYS A 298 -17.64 -14.70 16.77
CA LYS A 298 -16.26 -15.17 16.91
C LYS A 298 -15.23 -14.18 16.37
N LEU A 299 -15.65 -13.19 15.58
CA LEU A 299 -14.74 -12.24 14.95
C LEU A 299 -14.22 -11.23 15.98
N LYS A 300 -12.94 -11.33 16.32
CA LYS A 300 -12.26 -10.47 17.30
C LYS A 300 -11.43 -9.36 16.66
N VAL A 301 -10.89 -9.62 15.48
CA VAL A 301 -9.93 -8.72 14.82
C VAL A 301 -10.24 -8.57 13.34
N ILE A 302 -10.22 -7.35 12.86
CA ILE A 302 -10.13 -7.03 11.43
C ILE A 302 -8.83 -6.27 11.18
N GLY A 303 -7.93 -6.88 10.42
CA GLY A 303 -6.74 -6.24 9.86
C GLY A 303 -7.07 -5.67 8.49
N ASP A 304 -7.55 -4.45 8.44
CA ASP A 304 -7.91 -3.80 7.18
C ASP A 304 -6.69 -3.14 6.54
N ILE A 305 -5.98 -3.90 5.68
CA ILE A 305 -4.82 -3.40 4.92
C ILE A 305 -5.27 -2.47 3.79
N THR A 306 -6.54 -2.56 3.34
CA THR A 306 -7.06 -1.64 2.33
C THR A 306 -7.18 -0.23 2.88
N CYS A 307 -7.49 -0.08 4.17
CA CYS A 307 -7.66 1.14 4.96
C CYS A 307 -8.58 2.21 4.33
N ASP A 308 -9.46 1.81 3.41
CA ASP A 308 -10.41 2.71 2.76
C ASP A 308 -11.56 3.05 3.72
N ILE A 309 -11.66 4.31 4.14
CA ILE A 309 -12.73 4.78 5.04
C ILE A 309 -14.09 4.60 4.35
N ASN A 310 -15.01 3.91 5.03
CA ASN A 310 -16.31 3.51 4.46
C ASN A 310 -16.18 2.71 3.16
N GLY A 311 -15.06 2.03 2.95
CA GLY A 311 -14.74 1.23 1.78
C GLY A 311 -15.38 -0.16 1.79
N SER A 312 -14.61 -1.16 1.34
CA SER A 312 -15.04 -2.57 1.31
C SER A 312 -15.40 -3.10 2.69
N ILE A 313 -14.78 -2.57 3.74
CA ILE A 313 -14.93 -2.97 5.14
C ILE A 313 -15.67 -1.85 5.89
N PRO A 314 -16.97 -2.00 6.17
CA PRO A 314 -17.78 -0.95 6.80
C PRO A 314 -17.31 -0.54 8.20
N THR A 315 -16.56 -1.43 8.90
CA THR A 315 -16.03 -1.16 10.23
C THR A 315 -14.82 -0.23 10.23
N THR A 316 -14.24 0.08 9.09
CA THR A 316 -13.12 1.02 8.98
C THR A 316 -13.65 2.46 8.99
N LEU A 317 -13.89 2.96 10.20
CA LEU A 317 -14.45 4.30 10.42
C LEU A 317 -13.43 5.42 10.17
N ARG A 318 -12.16 5.09 10.36
CA ARG A 318 -11.02 5.98 10.13
C ARG A 318 -9.77 5.19 9.83
N SER A 319 -8.80 5.79 9.19
CA SER A 319 -7.44 5.25 9.15
C SER A 319 -6.76 5.37 10.51
N THR A 320 -5.77 4.52 10.74
CA THR A 320 -4.92 4.55 11.93
C THR A 320 -3.48 4.88 11.55
N THR A 321 -2.65 5.20 12.54
CA THR A 321 -1.26 5.58 12.33
C THR A 321 -0.30 4.51 12.81
N ILE A 322 0.96 4.57 12.39
CA ILE A 322 2.01 3.68 12.89
C ILE A 322 2.12 3.73 14.42
N LYS A 323 1.96 4.91 15.04
CA LYS A 323 2.03 5.09 16.50
C LYS A 323 0.78 4.56 17.21
N ASN A 324 -0.40 4.79 16.66
CA ASN A 324 -1.70 4.36 17.19
C ASN A 324 -2.40 3.49 16.16
N PRO A 325 -2.01 2.20 16.04
CA PRO A 325 -2.38 1.36 14.90
C PRO A 325 -3.77 0.76 14.98
N TYR A 326 -4.44 0.85 16.12
CA TYR A 326 -5.67 0.16 16.42
C TYR A 326 -6.73 1.10 16.95
N PHE A 327 -7.98 0.74 16.75
CA PHE A 327 -9.12 1.23 17.50
C PHE A 327 -10.10 0.08 17.76
N TYR A 328 -11.05 0.29 18.67
CA TYR A 328 -12.01 -0.72 19.05
C TYR A 328 -13.41 -0.23 18.73
N LEU A 329 -14.24 -1.14 18.21
CA LEU A 329 -15.59 -0.87 17.77
C LEU A 329 -16.57 -1.73 18.58
N ASP A 330 -17.65 -1.13 19.09
CA ASP A 330 -18.79 -1.87 19.59
C ASP A 330 -19.60 -2.39 18.39
N PRO A 331 -19.71 -3.73 18.21
CA PRO A 331 -20.39 -4.32 17.06
C PRO A 331 -21.92 -4.08 17.04
N ILE A 332 -22.53 -3.71 18.18
CA ILE A 332 -23.96 -3.45 18.30
C ILE A 332 -24.26 -1.97 17.97
N THR A 333 -23.60 -1.04 18.63
CA THR A 333 -23.84 0.39 18.46
C THR A 333 -23.08 0.97 17.26
N PHE A 334 -22.08 0.24 16.76
CA PHE A 334 -21.19 0.64 15.67
C PHE A 334 -20.43 1.94 15.97
N LYS A 335 -20.06 2.14 17.22
CA LYS A 335 -19.27 3.30 17.68
C LYS A 335 -17.90 2.86 18.15
N GLU A 336 -16.93 3.74 18.02
CA GLU A 336 -15.60 3.56 18.63
C GLU A 336 -15.75 3.60 20.15
N VAL A 337 -15.10 2.64 20.82
CA VAL A 337 -15.18 2.44 22.29
C VAL A 337 -13.77 2.14 22.83
N GLU A 338 -13.62 2.21 24.14
CA GLU A 338 -12.45 1.66 24.81
C GLU A 338 -12.44 0.13 24.71
N LYS A 339 -11.24 -0.45 24.73
CA LYS A 339 -11.05 -1.90 24.68
C LYS A 339 -11.84 -2.61 25.78
N ASN A 340 -12.68 -3.57 25.39
CA ASN A 340 -13.38 -4.45 26.29
C ASN A 340 -13.55 -5.85 25.63
N ASN A 341 -14.10 -6.81 26.36
CA ASN A 341 -14.21 -8.21 25.90
C ASN A 341 -15.14 -8.40 24.68
N ASP A 342 -16.09 -7.50 24.48
CA ASP A 342 -17.10 -7.58 23.42
C ASP A 342 -16.73 -6.66 22.22
N SER A 343 -15.68 -5.86 22.34
CA SER A 343 -15.28 -4.95 21.29
C SER A 343 -14.51 -5.65 20.15
N LEU A 344 -14.79 -5.26 18.92
CA LEU A 344 -14.08 -5.67 17.72
C LEU A 344 -12.85 -4.76 17.54
N ALA A 345 -11.67 -5.36 17.46
CA ALA A 345 -10.42 -4.63 17.27
C ALA A 345 -10.12 -4.42 15.77
N ILE A 346 -9.82 -3.18 15.37
CA ILE A 346 -9.59 -2.79 13.98
C ILE A 346 -8.17 -2.23 13.83
N MET A 347 -7.40 -2.77 12.90
CA MET A 347 -6.15 -2.22 12.39
C MET A 347 -6.39 -1.67 10.98
N ALA A 348 -6.10 -0.40 10.75
CA ALA A 348 -6.26 0.26 9.45
C ALA A 348 -5.17 1.31 9.20
N VAL A 349 -3.90 0.90 9.36
CA VAL A 349 -2.74 1.80 9.19
C VAL A 349 -2.57 2.16 7.72
N ASP A 350 -2.53 3.47 7.42
CA ASP A 350 -2.49 4.01 6.06
C ASP A 350 -1.12 3.91 5.37
N ASN A 351 -0.05 3.63 6.12
CA ASN A 351 1.33 3.64 5.60
C ASN A 351 2.16 2.45 6.11
N LEU A 352 1.59 1.25 6.10
CA LEU A 352 2.20 0.01 6.60
C LEU A 352 3.65 -0.24 6.13
N PRO A 353 4.02 -0.06 4.84
CA PRO A 353 5.39 -0.33 4.40
C PRO A 353 6.46 0.55 5.06
N SER A 354 6.07 1.70 5.63
CA SER A 354 6.99 2.60 6.35
C SER A 354 7.44 2.06 7.71
N GLU A 355 6.79 1.01 8.22
CA GLU A 355 7.27 0.32 9.43
C GLU A 355 8.52 -0.55 9.15
N LEU A 356 8.76 -0.95 7.89
CA LEU A 356 9.99 -1.62 7.44
C LEU A 356 10.65 -0.81 6.31
N PRO A 357 11.11 0.41 6.58
CA PRO A 357 11.48 1.33 5.52
C PRO A 357 12.73 0.89 4.75
N LYS A 358 13.70 0.19 5.38
CA LYS A 358 14.89 -0.33 4.68
C LYS A 358 14.52 -1.44 3.71
N ASP A 359 13.84 -2.48 4.19
CA ASP A 359 13.47 -3.63 3.37
C ASP A 359 12.54 -3.22 2.20
N SER A 360 11.53 -2.40 2.49
CA SER A 360 10.59 -1.92 1.47
C SER A 360 11.23 -1.00 0.44
N SER A 361 12.17 -0.13 0.83
CA SER A 361 12.93 0.73 -0.11
C SER A 361 13.87 -0.08 -0.98
N VAL A 362 14.48 -1.13 -0.44
CA VAL A 362 15.34 -2.02 -1.19
C VAL A 362 14.54 -2.71 -2.31
N GLU A 363 13.40 -3.31 -2.02
CA GLU A 363 12.56 -3.95 -3.04
C GLU A 363 12.03 -2.95 -4.07
N PHE A 364 11.59 -1.78 -3.60
CA PHE A 364 11.10 -0.74 -4.50
C PHE A 364 12.20 -0.23 -5.44
N GLY A 365 13.39 -0.01 -4.92
CA GLY A 365 14.54 0.40 -5.70
C GLY A 365 15.01 -0.65 -6.71
N ASP A 366 14.92 -1.95 -6.38
CA ASP A 366 15.17 -3.02 -7.34
C ASP A 366 14.24 -2.87 -8.57
N GLY A 367 12.95 -2.58 -8.34
CA GLY A 367 12.01 -2.30 -9.41
C GLY A 367 12.38 -1.05 -10.22
N ILE A 368 12.80 0.04 -9.57
CA ILE A 368 13.24 1.26 -10.28
C ILE A 368 14.46 0.99 -11.17
N VAL A 369 15.46 0.27 -10.65
CA VAL A 369 16.71 -0.04 -11.38
C VAL A 369 16.45 -0.96 -12.56
N ASN A 370 15.54 -1.91 -12.43
CA ASN A 370 15.30 -2.91 -13.46
C ASN A 370 14.21 -2.52 -14.46
N GLU A 371 13.14 -1.87 -13.99
CA GLU A 371 11.91 -1.69 -14.78
C GLU A 371 11.64 -0.22 -15.16
N VAL A 372 12.41 0.75 -14.66
CA VAL A 372 12.12 2.17 -14.89
C VAL A 372 13.30 2.91 -15.48
N LEU A 373 14.40 3.02 -14.75
CA LEU A 373 15.54 3.87 -15.17
C LEU A 373 16.16 3.46 -16.50
N PRO A 374 16.30 2.17 -16.87
CA PRO A 374 16.80 1.80 -18.18
C PRO A 374 15.94 2.37 -19.32
N PHE A 375 14.61 2.36 -19.15
CA PHE A 375 13.66 2.88 -20.13
C PHE A 375 13.63 4.41 -20.20
N MET A 376 14.11 5.08 -19.18
CA MET A 376 14.28 6.53 -19.19
C MET A 376 15.63 6.97 -19.75
N ILE A 377 16.68 6.20 -19.52
CA ILE A 377 18.05 6.54 -19.91
C ILE A 377 18.34 6.09 -21.35
N GLU A 378 17.94 4.89 -21.70
CA GLU A 378 18.23 4.28 -23.02
C GLU A 378 17.07 4.53 -24.00
N LYS A 379 16.00 3.72 -23.93
CA LYS A 379 14.86 3.82 -24.83
C LYS A 379 13.58 3.40 -24.13
N ASP A 380 12.59 4.30 -24.11
CA ASP A 380 11.23 3.99 -23.61
C ASP A 380 10.48 3.05 -24.57
N ASP A 381 9.85 2.03 -24.04
CA ASP A 381 8.93 1.16 -24.75
C ASP A 381 7.46 1.66 -24.70
N GLY A 382 7.27 2.84 -24.16
CA GLY A 382 5.96 3.47 -23.95
C GLY A 382 5.49 3.47 -22.50
N ARG A 383 6.12 2.67 -21.61
CA ARG A 383 5.72 2.59 -20.19
C ARG A 383 5.89 3.91 -19.45
N ILE A 384 6.95 4.64 -19.72
CA ILE A 384 7.25 5.95 -19.10
C ILE A 384 6.33 7.02 -19.69
N LEU A 385 6.20 7.06 -21.01
CA LEU A 385 5.27 7.98 -21.68
C LEU A 385 3.85 7.80 -21.18
N ASN A 386 3.36 6.57 -21.06
CA ASN A 386 2.04 6.25 -20.54
C ASN A 386 1.84 6.63 -19.08
N ALA A 387 2.91 6.69 -18.29
CA ALA A 387 2.90 7.09 -16.90
C ALA A 387 3.12 8.60 -16.68
N THR A 388 3.46 9.33 -17.74
CA THR A 388 3.68 10.78 -17.71
C THR A 388 2.34 11.50 -17.72
N ILE A 389 2.01 12.16 -16.61
CA ILE A 389 0.75 12.89 -16.43
C ILE A 389 0.85 14.26 -17.11
N THR A 390 1.94 14.99 -16.84
CA THR A 390 2.20 16.28 -17.47
C THR A 390 3.59 16.27 -18.12
N HIS A 391 3.73 16.98 -19.24
CA HIS A 391 5.01 17.28 -19.88
C HIS A 391 5.14 18.79 -20.00
N ASN A 392 6.20 19.37 -19.41
CA ASN A 392 6.40 20.83 -19.36
C ASN A 392 5.14 21.60 -18.87
N GLY A 393 4.43 21.06 -17.89
CA GLY A 393 3.21 21.65 -17.33
C GLY A 393 1.96 21.51 -18.20
N GLN A 394 1.97 20.70 -19.24
CA GLN A 394 0.81 20.40 -20.07
C GLN A 394 0.40 18.94 -19.88
N PHE A 395 -0.91 18.70 -19.69
CA PHE A 395 -1.41 17.34 -19.60
C PHE A 395 -1.19 16.58 -20.92
N LEU A 396 -0.74 15.33 -20.82
CA LEU A 396 -0.79 14.42 -21.96
C LEU A 396 -2.23 13.96 -22.23
N ASN A 397 -2.54 13.60 -23.48
CA ASN A 397 -3.90 13.29 -23.93
C ASN A 397 -4.67 12.36 -23.00
N LYS A 398 -4.03 11.31 -22.49
CA LYS A 398 -4.63 10.35 -21.55
C LYS A 398 -5.12 10.98 -20.25
N TYR A 399 -4.54 12.10 -19.84
CA TYR A 399 -4.81 12.78 -18.57
C TYR A 399 -5.51 14.12 -18.74
N GLN A 400 -5.97 14.43 -19.95
CA GLN A 400 -6.65 15.70 -20.25
C GLN A 400 -7.92 15.92 -19.41
N TYR A 401 -8.57 14.84 -18.96
CA TYR A 401 -9.74 14.90 -18.06
C TYR A 401 -9.44 15.61 -16.73
N LEU A 402 -8.17 15.68 -16.30
CA LEU A 402 -7.78 16.40 -15.09
C LEU A 402 -7.89 17.92 -15.26
N SER A 403 -7.94 18.45 -16.49
CA SER A 403 -8.15 19.88 -16.75
C SER A 403 -9.48 20.38 -16.18
N ASP A 404 -10.56 19.62 -16.36
CA ASP A 404 -11.88 19.99 -15.88
C ASP A 404 -11.92 20.02 -14.34
N TYR A 405 -11.23 19.07 -13.71
CA TYR A 405 -11.10 19.03 -12.25
C TYR A 405 -10.35 20.23 -11.67
N ILE A 406 -9.31 20.73 -12.34
CA ILE A 406 -8.55 21.88 -11.84
C ILE A 406 -9.35 23.16 -11.94
N ASN A 407 -10.21 23.27 -12.96
CA ASN A 407 -11.00 24.46 -13.27
C ASN A 407 -12.34 24.49 -12.52
N SER A 408 -12.80 23.37 -11.96
CA SER A 408 -13.96 23.29 -11.06
C SER A 408 -13.59 23.74 -9.63
#